data_ae43219342d16f67ebf7eac0508093f8
#
_entry.id   ae43219342d16f67ebf7eac0508093f8
#
_cell.length_a   1.000
_cell.length_b   1.000
_cell.length_c   1.000
_cell.angle_alpha   90.00
_cell.angle_beta   90.00
_cell.angle_gamma   90.00
#
_symmetry.space_group_name_H-M   'P 1'
#
loop_
_entity.id
_entity.type
_entity.pdbx_description
1 polymer ?
#
loop_
_entity_poly.entity_id
_entity_poly.type
_entity_poly.pdbx_seq_one_letter_code
_entity_poly.pdbx_strand_id
1 'polypeptide(L)'
;LEACFARLLELARAFAPERADASFVLQALELNPIQADGKLTVRGVTCAFCAPQPGRLPRPIAKIDKLIHPKRIGIIGVSGNSMNFGRIILRNLMGSGYPKEQLLILKPGEAEIDGVKCVEGLKALDGKLDMLIVAVAASAVYELVDEIIESDAVEAVMLIPGSLGETKKSREPAAQLAARINAAHGKPGGGPIFLGANCLGVVSHPGAYDSWFIPLERLPKPQKKPVRNSVMLSQSGAFMITRLSQNPWLDPAYMLALGNQTDLTHGDMLGYFAALPGIETLGIYIEGFKDLDGLAFAKAVRKAVLNGKQIVVYKSGRTAPGQGGVMGHTASIAGGLTLFESVVRHAGAIVAEDFNSFDDLFYIAGV
;
A
#
# COMPACT_ATOMS: atom_id res chain seq x y z
N LEU A 1 21.63 -32.77 7.89
CA LEU A 1 21.11 -31.39 7.92
C LEU A 1 19.88 -31.25 7.05
N GLU A 2 19.91 -31.59 5.76
CA GLU A 2 18.79 -31.47 4.82
C GLU A 2 17.51 -32.16 5.32
N ALA A 3 17.63 -33.42 5.80
CA ALA A 3 16.48 -34.16 6.35
C ALA A 3 15.88 -33.46 7.59
N CYS A 4 16.72 -32.81 8.42
CA CYS A 4 16.25 -32.04 9.58
C CYS A 4 15.47 -30.79 9.13
N PHE A 5 16.01 -30.05 8.17
CA PHE A 5 15.31 -28.88 7.62
C PHE A 5 14.02 -29.25 6.91
N ALA A 6 13.99 -30.39 6.18
CA ALA A 6 12.77 -30.87 5.54
C ALA A 6 11.67 -31.13 6.59
N ARG A 7 12.00 -31.78 7.71
CA ARG A 7 11.06 -32.03 8.81
C ARG A 7 10.59 -30.75 9.51
N LEU A 8 11.49 -29.77 9.69
CA LEU A 8 11.11 -28.46 10.23
C LEU A 8 10.17 -27.70 9.29
N LEU A 9 10.38 -27.80 7.99
CA LEU A 9 9.48 -27.22 7.00
C LEU A 9 8.11 -27.91 6.99
N GLU A 10 8.07 -29.24 7.13
CA GLU A 10 6.80 -29.97 7.28
C GLU A 10 6.04 -29.51 8.51
N LEU A 11 6.71 -29.38 9.66
CA LEU A 11 6.13 -28.88 10.89
C LEU A 11 5.61 -27.44 10.74
N ALA A 12 6.42 -26.54 10.17
CA ALA A 12 6.03 -25.17 9.93
C ALA A 12 4.80 -25.08 8.98
N ARG A 13 4.74 -25.92 7.97
CA ARG A 13 3.59 -26.01 7.04
C ARG A 13 2.34 -26.56 7.70
N ALA A 14 2.48 -27.56 8.60
CA ALA A 14 1.35 -28.18 9.30
C ALA A 14 0.63 -27.19 10.23
N PHE A 15 1.35 -26.22 10.78
CA PHE A 15 0.84 -25.23 11.73
C PHE A 15 1.01 -23.79 11.21
N ALA A 16 1.01 -23.62 9.89
CA ALA A 16 1.10 -22.30 9.27
C ALA A 16 -0.20 -21.49 9.47
N PRO A 17 -0.09 -20.15 9.59
CA PRO A 17 -1.25 -19.28 9.78
C PRO A 17 -2.31 -19.37 8.68
N GLU A 18 -1.91 -19.77 7.48
CA GLU A 18 -2.81 -19.91 6.34
C GLU A 18 -3.63 -21.22 6.33
N ARG A 19 -3.34 -22.13 7.26
CA ARG A 19 -4.08 -23.38 7.37
C ARG A 19 -5.38 -23.18 8.14
N ALA A 20 -6.51 -23.22 7.42
CA ALA A 20 -7.83 -23.06 8.00
C ALA A 20 -8.24 -24.22 8.93
N ASP A 21 -7.61 -25.40 8.78
CA ASP A 21 -7.86 -26.63 9.53
C ASP A 21 -6.91 -26.83 10.73
N ALA A 22 -5.95 -25.94 10.93
CA ALA A 22 -5.03 -26.04 12.05
C ALA A 22 -5.70 -25.64 13.37
N SER A 23 -5.57 -26.48 14.41
CA SER A 23 -6.11 -26.19 15.74
C SER A 23 -5.36 -25.06 16.46
N PHE A 24 -4.14 -24.77 16.06
CA PHE A 24 -3.29 -23.68 16.55
C PHE A 24 -2.24 -23.31 15.50
N VAL A 25 -1.65 -22.12 15.66
CA VAL A 25 -0.59 -21.60 14.79
C VAL A 25 0.72 -21.62 15.54
N LEU A 26 1.76 -22.16 14.93
CA LEU A 26 3.13 -22.12 15.43
C LEU A 26 3.73 -20.72 15.20
N GLN A 27 3.97 -19.98 16.28
CA GLN A 27 4.56 -18.65 16.24
C GLN A 27 6.08 -18.66 16.27
N ALA A 28 6.65 -19.55 17.10
CA ALA A 28 8.08 -19.69 17.23
C ALA A 28 8.45 -21.12 17.60
N LEU A 29 9.58 -21.58 17.09
CA LEU A 29 10.20 -22.85 17.44
C LEU A 29 11.71 -22.60 17.61
N GLU A 30 12.20 -22.83 18.80
CA GLU A 30 13.61 -22.79 19.12
C GLU A 30 14.11 -24.20 19.41
N LEU A 31 15.18 -24.60 18.76
CA LEU A 31 15.82 -25.89 18.93
C LEU A 31 17.25 -25.67 19.41
N ASN A 32 17.67 -26.39 20.44
CA ASN A 32 19.04 -26.42 20.93
C ASN A 32 19.73 -27.73 20.47
N PRO A 33 20.31 -27.77 19.26
CA PRO A 33 20.92 -28.96 18.73
C PRO A 33 22.35 -29.16 19.28
N ILE A 34 22.72 -30.41 19.49
CA ILE A 34 24.09 -30.85 19.73
C ILE A 34 24.47 -31.80 18.62
N GLN A 35 25.64 -31.57 18.04
CA GLN A 35 26.25 -32.52 17.11
C GLN A 35 27.22 -33.42 17.85
N ALA A 36 26.97 -34.72 17.84
CA ALA A 36 27.86 -35.73 18.38
C ALA A 36 27.88 -36.93 17.42
N ASP A 37 29.05 -37.46 17.14
CA ASP A 37 29.27 -38.66 16.28
C ASP A 37 28.54 -38.59 14.93
N GLY A 38 28.57 -37.42 14.29
CA GLY A 38 27.94 -37.20 13.00
C GLY A 38 26.39 -37.14 13.04
N LYS A 39 25.79 -37.22 14.24
CA LYS A 39 24.33 -37.10 14.44
C LYS A 39 23.96 -35.77 15.08
N LEU A 40 22.85 -35.22 14.67
CA LEU A 40 22.24 -34.04 15.28
C LEU A 40 21.21 -34.51 16.31
N THR A 41 21.45 -34.17 17.58
CA THR A 41 20.51 -34.48 18.68
C THR A 41 19.99 -33.18 19.27
N VAL A 42 18.68 -33.04 19.38
CA VAL A 42 18.03 -31.88 19.98
C VAL A 42 17.89 -32.11 21.48
N ARG A 43 18.54 -31.28 22.31
CA ARG A 43 18.48 -31.37 23.79
C ARG A 43 17.37 -30.53 24.41
N GLY A 44 16.95 -29.48 23.75
CA GLY A 44 15.90 -28.61 24.25
C GLY A 44 15.06 -28.06 23.11
N VAL A 45 13.76 -27.96 23.35
CA VAL A 45 12.80 -27.39 22.40
C VAL A 45 11.92 -26.40 23.16
N THR A 46 11.82 -25.18 22.64
CA THR A 46 10.86 -24.19 23.09
C THR A 46 9.90 -23.88 21.94
N CYS A 47 8.60 -23.96 22.18
CA CYS A 47 7.57 -23.65 21.20
C CYS A 47 6.63 -22.57 21.72
N ALA A 48 6.25 -21.62 20.87
CA ALA A 48 5.16 -20.69 21.11
C ALA A 48 4.04 -20.93 20.11
N PHE A 49 2.83 -21.07 20.61
CA PHE A 49 1.61 -21.26 19.81
C PHE A 49 0.58 -20.20 20.16
N CYS A 50 -0.28 -19.86 19.20
CA CYS A 50 -1.48 -19.08 19.44
C CYS A 50 -2.71 -19.73 18.81
N ALA A 51 -3.89 -19.28 19.21
CA ALA A 51 -5.12 -19.65 18.52
C ALA A 51 -5.08 -19.16 17.07
N PRO A 52 -5.65 -19.91 16.12
CA PRO A 52 -5.81 -19.41 14.76
C PRO A 52 -6.57 -18.09 14.78
N GLN A 53 -6.04 -17.09 14.09
CA GLN A 53 -6.76 -15.85 13.87
C GLN A 53 -7.70 -16.03 12.68
N PRO A 54 -8.91 -15.42 12.69
CA PRO A 54 -9.74 -15.38 11.49
C PRO A 54 -8.90 -14.83 10.35
N GLY A 55 -8.79 -15.60 9.27
CA GLY A 55 -8.05 -15.17 8.08
C GLY A 55 -8.62 -13.86 7.55
N ARG A 56 -7.76 -12.95 7.08
CA ARG A 56 -8.24 -11.80 6.32
C ARG A 56 -8.92 -12.29 5.03
N LEU A 57 -10.06 -11.71 4.72
CA LEU A 57 -10.72 -11.97 3.46
C LEU A 57 -9.84 -11.52 2.29
N PRO A 58 -9.84 -12.27 1.17
CA PRO A 58 -9.10 -11.86 -0.01
C PRO A 58 -9.57 -10.49 -0.50
N ARG A 59 -8.64 -9.56 -0.66
CA ARG A 59 -8.95 -8.26 -1.23
C ARG A 59 -9.21 -8.38 -2.72
N PRO A 60 -10.17 -7.62 -3.29
CA PRO A 60 -10.44 -7.62 -4.72
C PRO A 60 -9.38 -6.81 -5.47
N ILE A 61 -8.13 -7.30 -5.55
CA ILE A 61 -6.97 -6.61 -6.11
C ILE A 61 -7.14 -6.19 -7.58
N ALA A 62 -8.04 -6.81 -8.32
CA ALA A 62 -8.39 -6.37 -9.67
C ALA A 62 -8.95 -4.94 -9.70
N LYS A 63 -9.56 -4.46 -8.59
CA LYS A 63 -10.03 -3.08 -8.45
C LYS A 63 -8.91 -2.05 -8.33
N ILE A 64 -7.65 -2.45 -8.16
CA ILE A 64 -6.49 -1.55 -8.26
C ILE A 64 -6.46 -0.84 -9.61
N ASP A 65 -6.99 -1.47 -10.67
CA ASP A 65 -7.18 -0.81 -11.97
C ASP A 65 -8.04 0.47 -11.86
N LYS A 66 -9.09 0.43 -11.03
CA LYS A 66 -9.93 1.60 -10.77
C LYS A 66 -9.22 2.72 -10.00
N LEU A 67 -8.18 2.35 -9.27
CA LEU A 67 -7.33 3.30 -8.56
C LEU A 67 -6.30 3.97 -9.48
N ILE A 68 -5.77 3.26 -10.50
CA ILE A 68 -4.69 3.77 -11.35
C ILE A 68 -5.14 4.21 -12.75
N HIS A 69 -6.29 3.73 -13.22
CA HIS A 69 -6.93 4.12 -14.49
C HIS A 69 -8.41 4.47 -14.29
N PRO A 70 -8.75 5.35 -13.33
CA PRO A 70 -10.14 5.70 -13.08
C PRO A 70 -10.75 6.43 -14.29
N LYS A 71 -11.98 6.09 -14.62
CA LYS A 71 -12.78 6.81 -15.64
C LYS A 71 -13.65 7.89 -15.02
N ARG A 72 -13.97 7.78 -13.73
CA ARG A 72 -14.81 8.71 -12.99
C ARG A 72 -14.29 8.88 -11.57
N ILE A 73 -13.90 10.12 -11.23
CA ILE A 73 -13.30 10.45 -9.92
C ILE A 73 -14.26 11.37 -9.16
N GLY A 74 -14.58 10.98 -7.92
CA GLY A 74 -15.20 11.86 -6.93
C GLY A 74 -14.17 12.42 -5.96
N ILE A 75 -14.37 13.63 -5.47
CA ILE A 75 -13.54 14.25 -4.43
C ILE A 75 -14.47 14.77 -3.33
N ILE A 76 -14.17 14.40 -2.08
CA ILE A 76 -14.82 14.94 -0.89
C ILE A 76 -13.83 15.73 -0.05
N GLY A 77 -14.26 16.89 0.48
CA GLY A 77 -13.40 17.78 1.26
C GLY A 77 -12.80 18.94 0.46
N VAL A 78 -13.33 19.27 -0.71
CA VAL A 78 -12.92 20.44 -1.50
C VAL A 78 -13.51 21.71 -0.87
N SER A 79 -12.67 22.72 -0.60
CA SER A 79 -13.11 24.03 -0.11
C SER A 79 -13.50 24.96 -1.27
N GLY A 80 -14.68 25.58 -1.20
CA GLY A 80 -15.09 26.63 -2.15
C GLY A 80 -14.34 27.96 -1.93
N ASN A 81 -13.93 28.23 -0.67
CA ASN A 81 -13.49 29.57 -0.26
C ASN A 81 -11.96 29.67 -0.03
N SER A 82 -11.26 28.54 0.13
CA SER A 82 -9.82 28.53 0.46
C SER A 82 -9.09 27.42 -0.27
N MET A 83 -7.76 27.56 -0.36
CA MET A 83 -6.90 26.51 -0.88
C MET A 83 -6.62 25.49 0.24
N ASN A 84 -7.22 24.31 0.14
CA ASN A 84 -6.99 23.18 1.01
C ASN A 84 -6.53 21.95 0.21
N PHE A 85 -6.19 20.85 0.87
CA PHE A 85 -5.71 19.65 0.19
C PHE A 85 -6.67 19.15 -0.90
N GLY A 86 -7.98 19.11 -0.63
CA GLY A 86 -8.97 18.70 -1.62
C GLY A 86 -8.97 19.60 -2.86
N ARG A 87 -8.83 20.93 -2.68
CA ARG A 87 -8.80 21.86 -3.82
C ARG A 87 -7.47 21.82 -4.58
N ILE A 88 -6.34 21.57 -3.90
CA ILE A 88 -5.05 21.34 -4.56
C ILE A 88 -5.15 20.07 -5.42
N ILE A 89 -5.66 18.98 -4.88
CA ILE A 89 -5.88 17.73 -5.60
C ILE A 89 -6.77 17.96 -6.84
N LEU A 90 -7.89 18.65 -6.68
CA LEU A 90 -8.78 18.99 -7.80
C LEU A 90 -8.03 19.71 -8.92
N ARG A 91 -7.22 20.73 -8.57
CA ARG A 91 -6.43 21.48 -9.54
C ARG A 91 -5.35 20.65 -10.20
N ASN A 92 -4.69 19.77 -9.44
CA ASN A 92 -3.69 18.86 -9.99
C ASN A 92 -4.31 17.87 -10.99
N LEU A 93 -5.47 17.31 -10.68
CA LEU A 93 -6.20 16.45 -11.61
C LEU A 93 -6.47 17.16 -12.94
N MET A 94 -7.02 18.38 -12.88
CA MET A 94 -7.26 19.17 -14.07
C MET A 94 -5.98 19.57 -14.80
N GLY A 95 -4.95 19.97 -14.05
CA GLY A 95 -3.65 20.38 -14.57
C GLY A 95 -2.84 19.26 -15.21
N SER A 96 -3.07 18.02 -14.80
CA SER A 96 -2.46 16.82 -15.42
C SER A 96 -3.20 16.34 -16.68
N GLY A 97 -4.30 16.99 -17.04
CA GLY A 97 -5.06 16.69 -18.25
C GLY A 97 -6.23 15.73 -18.06
N TYR A 98 -6.60 15.44 -16.81
CA TYR A 98 -7.78 14.61 -16.56
C TYR A 98 -9.07 15.35 -16.96
N PRO A 99 -10.01 14.70 -17.68
CA PRO A 99 -11.21 15.36 -18.20
C PRO A 99 -12.13 15.89 -17.09
N LYS A 100 -12.48 17.16 -17.13
CA LYS A 100 -13.34 17.80 -16.12
C LYS A 100 -14.70 17.14 -15.98
N GLU A 101 -15.30 16.71 -17.08
CA GLU A 101 -16.60 16.04 -17.16
C GLU A 101 -16.63 14.68 -16.46
N GLN A 102 -15.45 14.11 -16.17
CA GLN A 102 -15.28 12.87 -15.41
C GLN A 102 -15.00 13.11 -13.93
N LEU A 103 -14.89 14.39 -13.51
CA LEU A 103 -14.71 14.79 -12.12
C LEU A 103 -16.05 15.17 -11.48
N LEU A 104 -16.21 14.81 -10.21
CA LEU A 104 -17.32 15.23 -9.36
C LEU A 104 -16.79 15.66 -7.99
N ILE A 105 -17.42 16.66 -7.41
CA ILE A 105 -17.17 17.08 -6.03
C ILE A 105 -18.38 16.71 -5.19
N LEU A 106 -18.16 15.92 -4.13
CA LEU A 106 -19.21 15.60 -3.18
C LEU A 106 -19.23 16.69 -2.10
N LYS A 107 -20.12 17.66 -2.31
CA LYS A 107 -20.27 18.83 -1.43
C LYS A 107 -21.67 19.40 -1.50
N PRO A 108 -22.46 19.32 -0.42
CA PRO A 108 -23.77 19.94 -0.33
C PRO A 108 -23.73 21.47 -0.45
N GLY A 109 -24.78 22.05 -1.04
CA GLY A 109 -25.00 23.49 -1.07
C GLY A 109 -24.16 24.28 -2.08
N GLU A 110 -23.35 23.64 -2.89
CA GLU A 110 -22.56 24.24 -3.97
C GLU A 110 -22.95 23.63 -5.31
N ALA A 111 -23.05 24.44 -6.35
CA ALA A 111 -23.34 23.93 -7.69
C ALA A 111 -22.08 23.45 -8.40
N GLU A 112 -21.00 24.22 -8.27
CA GLU A 112 -19.69 23.91 -8.86
C GLU A 112 -18.55 24.59 -8.10
N ILE A 113 -17.33 24.02 -8.21
CA ILE A 113 -16.06 24.61 -7.74
C ILE A 113 -15.03 24.45 -8.85
N ASP A 114 -14.33 25.54 -9.22
CA ASP A 114 -13.32 25.58 -10.30
C ASP A 114 -13.87 24.99 -11.65
N GLY A 115 -15.20 25.09 -11.87
CA GLY A 115 -15.87 24.57 -13.06
C GLY A 115 -16.09 23.05 -13.06
N VAL A 116 -16.00 22.41 -11.89
CA VAL A 116 -16.34 21.00 -11.68
C VAL A 116 -17.63 20.89 -10.87
N LYS A 117 -18.58 20.10 -11.38
CA LYS A 117 -19.91 19.89 -10.80
C LYS A 117 -19.84 19.37 -9.36
N CYS A 118 -20.63 19.97 -8.46
CA CYS A 118 -20.87 19.46 -7.13
C CYS A 118 -22.17 18.63 -7.09
N VAL A 119 -22.18 17.62 -6.20
CA VAL A 119 -23.34 16.78 -5.88
C VAL A 119 -23.48 16.70 -4.37
N GLU A 120 -24.70 16.48 -3.88
CA GLU A 120 -25.05 16.52 -2.44
C GLU A 120 -24.36 15.42 -1.61
N GLY A 121 -23.94 14.29 -2.21
CA GLY A 121 -23.29 13.18 -1.53
C GLY A 121 -23.33 11.89 -2.33
N LEU A 122 -22.98 10.77 -1.72
CA LEU A 122 -22.92 9.45 -2.37
C LEU A 122 -24.29 9.02 -2.92
N LYS A 123 -25.37 9.32 -2.21
CA LYS A 123 -26.76 8.97 -2.62
C LYS A 123 -27.26 9.75 -3.84
N ALA A 124 -26.63 10.89 -4.16
CA ALA A 124 -26.99 11.73 -5.30
C ALA A 124 -26.18 11.39 -6.58
N LEU A 125 -25.36 10.36 -6.53
CA LEU A 125 -24.60 9.91 -7.69
C LEU A 125 -25.52 9.21 -8.70
N ASP A 126 -25.34 9.51 -9.96
CA ASP A 126 -26.03 8.90 -11.10
C ASP A 126 -25.30 7.66 -11.66
N GLY A 127 -24.58 6.95 -10.82
CA GLY A 127 -23.81 5.75 -11.11
C GLY A 127 -22.58 5.63 -10.24
N LYS A 128 -21.87 4.51 -10.35
CA LYS A 128 -20.73 4.19 -9.49
C LYS A 128 -19.50 5.00 -9.87
N LEU A 129 -18.75 5.47 -8.87
CA LEU A 129 -17.43 6.07 -9.06
C LEU A 129 -16.38 4.97 -9.17
N ASP A 130 -15.43 5.13 -10.07
CA ASP A 130 -14.24 4.28 -10.07
C ASP A 130 -13.36 4.60 -8.86
N MET A 131 -13.19 5.89 -8.55
CA MET A 131 -12.36 6.33 -7.42
C MET A 131 -13.01 7.49 -6.66
N LEU A 132 -12.95 7.44 -5.32
CA LEU A 132 -13.28 8.54 -4.43
C LEU A 132 -12.04 8.98 -3.66
N ILE A 133 -11.67 10.26 -3.76
CA ILE A 133 -10.59 10.86 -2.99
C ILE A 133 -11.20 11.54 -1.75
N VAL A 134 -10.77 11.10 -0.56
CA VAL A 134 -11.24 11.60 0.72
C VAL A 134 -10.19 12.52 1.33
N ALA A 135 -10.46 13.83 1.35
CA ALA A 135 -9.58 14.88 1.88
C ALA A 135 -10.25 15.69 3.01
N VAL A 136 -10.92 14.99 3.92
CA VAL A 136 -11.64 15.57 5.08
C VAL A 136 -10.82 15.45 6.36
N ALA A 137 -11.33 16.00 7.48
CA ALA A 137 -10.72 15.80 8.79
C ALA A 137 -10.79 14.32 9.23
N ALA A 138 -9.77 13.83 9.95
CA ALA A 138 -9.69 12.44 10.40
C ALA A 138 -10.93 11.96 11.16
N SER A 139 -11.55 12.82 11.96
CA SER A 139 -12.76 12.50 12.74
C SER A 139 -13.96 12.13 11.88
N ALA A 140 -14.06 12.68 10.66
CA ALA A 140 -15.16 12.42 9.75
C ALA A 140 -14.95 11.13 8.91
N VAL A 141 -13.75 10.55 8.92
CA VAL A 141 -13.42 9.38 8.07
C VAL A 141 -14.19 8.14 8.50
N TYR A 142 -14.41 7.93 9.79
CA TYR A 142 -15.01 6.71 10.32
C TYR A 142 -16.45 6.53 9.82
N GLU A 143 -17.29 7.55 9.96
CA GLU A 143 -18.68 7.54 9.48
C GLU A 143 -18.76 7.51 7.96
N LEU A 144 -17.89 8.27 7.28
CA LEU A 144 -17.85 8.31 5.83
C LEU A 144 -17.48 6.94 5.22
N VAL A 145 -16.56 6.21 5.83
CA VAL A 145 -16.18 4.86 5.35
C VAL A 145 -17.36 3.90 5.49
N ASP A 146 -18.13 3.98 6.57
CA ASP A 146 -19.34 3.18 6.74
C ASP A 146 -20.38 3.50 5.64
N GLU A 147 -20.62 4.80 5.36
CA GLU A 147 -21.50 5.24 4.26
C GLU A 147 -21.01 4.74 2.89
N ILE A 148 -19.70 4.79 2.61
CA ILE A 148 -19.11 4.29 1.36
C ILE A 148 -19.35 2.78 1.21
N ILE A 149 -19.12 2.00 2.28
CA ILE A 149 -19.30 0.54 2.28
C ILE A 149 -20.77 0.15 2.12
N GLU A 150 -21.68 0.90 2.74
CA GLU A 150 -23.12 0.64 2.67
C GLU A 150 -23.73 1.02 1.33
N SER A 151 -23.31 2.15 0.76
CA SER A 151 -23.86 2.65 -0.51
C SER A 151 -23.46 1.82 -1.73
N ASP A 152 -22.35 1.11 -1.67
CA ASP A 152 -21.69 0.42 -2.80
C ASP A 152 -21.51 1.34 -4.04
N ALA A 153 -21.38 2.64 -3.81
CA ALA A 153 -21.32 3.65 -4.87
C ALA A 153 -19.90 3.89 -5.40
N VAL A 154 -18.88 3.22 -4.85
CA VAL A 154 -17.45 3.46 -5.14
C VAL A 154 -16.69 2.14 -5.26
N GLU A 155 -15.78 2.04 -6.24
CA GLU A 155 -14.92 0.86 -6.41
C GLU A 155 -13.61 0.96 -5.63
N ALA A 156 -12.96 2.13 -5.66
CA ALA A 156 -11.70 2.39 -4.97
C ALA A 156 -11.73 3.72 -4.21
N VAL A 157 -11.14 3.75 -3.03
CA VAL A 157 -11.12 4.91 -2.14
C VAL A 157 -9.69 5.27 -1.80
N MET A 158 -9.37 6.56 -1.86
CA MET A 158 -8.08 7.09 -1.43
C MET A 158 -8.26 7.93 -0.17
N LEU A 159 -7.71 7.47 0.96
CA LEU A 159 -7.80 8.14 2.26
C LEU A 159 -6.55 9.01 2.49
N ILE A 160 -6.68 10.31 2.23
CA ILE A 160 -5.59 11.29 2.43
C ILE A 160 -5.33 11.58 3.92
N PRO A 161 -6.33 11.66 4.83
CA PRO A 161 -6.12 12.08 6.20
C PRO A 161 -5.15 11.18 6.98
N GLY A 162 -4.27 11.80 7.77
CA GLY A 162 -3.49 11.15 8.83
C GLY A 162 -4.25 11.10 10.14
N SER A 163 -3.55 10.75 11.22
CA SER A 163 -4.10 10.54 12.57
C SER A 163 -5.08 9.36 12.68
N LEU A 164 -4.95 8.38 11.80
CA LEU A 164 -5.75 7.17 11.74
C LEU A 164 -4.87 5.94 12.06
N GLY A 165 -4.40 5.85 13.33
CA GLY A 165 -3.62 4.74 13.86
C GLY A 165 -2.23 5.10 14.37
N GLU A 166 -1.69 6.29 14.07
CA GLU A 166 -0.34 6.72 14.43
C GLU A 166 -0.22 7.08 15.93
N THR A 167 -1.30 7.53 16.55
CA THR A 167 -1.32 7.87 17.97
C THR A 167 -1.94 6.76 18.81
N LYS A 168 -1.60 6.70 20.11
CA LYS A 168 -2.21 5.73 21.03
C LYS A 168 -3.74 5.83 21.05
N LYS A 169 -4.30 7.04 20.96
CA LYS A 169 -5.76 7.28 20.97
C LYS A 169 -6.45 6.82 19.70
N SER A 170 -5.75 6.88 18.55
CA SER A 170 -6.33 6.52 17.25
C SER A 170 -6.14 5.03 16.87
N ARG A 171 -5.33 4.27 17.62
CA ARG A 171 -5.01 2.87 17.26
C ARG A 171 -6.23 1.96 17.27
N GLU A 172 -7.02 1.99 18.35
CA GLU A 172 -8.20 1.14 18.45
C GLU A 172 -9.27 1.50 17.43
N PRO A 173 -9.69 2.78 17.25
CA PRO A 173 -10.61 3.16 16.20
C PRO A 173 -10.10 2.78 14.79
N ALA A 174 -8.81 2.93 14.51
CA ALA A 174 -8.23 2.54 13.23
C ALA A 174 -8.24 1.01 13.02
N ALA A 175 -8.05 0.22 14.07
CA ALA A 175 -8.17 -1.24 13.99
C ALA A 175 -9.61 -1.66 13.69
N GLN A 176 -10.60 -1.02 14.33
CA GLN A 176 -12.02 -1.24 14.06
C GLN A 176 -12.38 -0.83 12.63
N LEU A 177 -11.86 0.30 12.13
CA LEU A 177 -12.03 0.72 10.74
C LEU A 177 -11.49 -0.35 9.77
N ALA A 178 -10.27 -0.81 9.97
CA ALA A 178 -9.66 -1.85 9.15
C ALA A 178 -10.45 -3.17 9.19
N ALA A 179 -11.02 -3.53 10.35
CA ALA A 179 -11.87 -4.72 10.47
C ALA A 179 -13.18 -4.58 9.66
N ARG A 180 -13.82 -3.39 9.68
CA ARG A 180 -15.03 -3.13 8.88
C ARG A 180 -14.74 -3.17 7.38
N ILE A 181 -13.63 -2.59 6.94
CA ILE A 181 -13.18 -2.66 5.54
C ILE A 181 -12.95 -4.12 5.15
N ASN A 182 -12.22 -4.88 5.97
CA ASN A 182 -11.98 -6.30 5.70
C ASN A 182 -13.29 -7.09 5.62
N ALA A 183 -14.25 -6.84 6.50
CA ALA A 183 -15.56 -7.50 6.46
C ALA A 183 -16.34 -7.16 5.17
N ALA A 184 -16.18 -5.95 4.63
CA ALA A 184 -16.80 -5.55 3.37
C ALA A 184 -16.30 -6.36 2.17
N HIS A 185 -15.08 -6.89 2.22
CA HIS A 185 -14.56 -7.79 1.18
C HIS A 185 -15.29 -9.14 1.09
N GLY A 186 -16.07 -9.50 2.10
CA GLY A 186 -16.99 -10.65 2.06
C GLY A 186 -18.30 -10.42 1.31
N LYS A 187 -18.60 -9.16 0.93
CA LYS A 187 -19.81 -8.85 0.17
C LYS A 187 -19.69 -9.32 -1.30
N PRO A 188 -20.81 -9.55 -1.99
CA PRO A 188 -20.80 -9.75 -3.44
C PRO A 188 -20.02 -8.63 -4.14
N GLY A 189 -19.06 -8.96 -5.01
CA GLY A 189 -18.19 -7.98 -5.67
C GLY A 189 -17.01 -7.49 -4.82
N GLY A 190 -16.84 -7.97 -3.57
CA GLY A 190 -15.68 -7.72 -2.71
C GLY A 190 -15.65 -6.36 -2.04
N GLY A 191 -16.70 -5.54 -2.14
CA GLY A 191 -16.73 -4.17 -1.61
C GLY A 191 -15.68 -3.23 -2.22
N PRO A 192 -15.58 -1.97 -1.76
CA PRO A 192 -14.54 -1.04 -2.20
C PRO A 192 -13.17 -1.41 -1.63
N ILE A 193 -12.08 -1.11 -2.37
CA ILE A 193 -10.71 -1.14 -1.87
C ILE A 193 -10.29 0.22 -1.34
N PHE A 194 -9.36 0.25 -0.35
CA PHE A 194 -8.90 1.49 0.25
C PHE A 194 -7.38 1.62 0.19
N LEU A 195 -6.88 2.74 -0.37
CA LEU A 195 -5.49 3.17 -0.32
C LEU A 195 -5.30 4.16 0.82
N GLY A 196 -4.27 4.01 1.61
CA GLY A 196 -3.97 4.86 2.76
C GLY A 196 -4.39 4.16 4.08
N ALA A 197 -4.85 4.85 5.07
CA ALA A 197 -4.88 6.29 5.30
C ALA A 197 -3.47 6.93 5.33
N ASN A 198 -3.44 8.26 5.61
CA ASN A 198 -2.19 9.01 5.70
C ASN A 198 -1.32 8.84 4.44
N CYS A 199 -1.92 8.94 3.27
CA CYS A 199 -1.22 8.78 1.99
C CYS A 199 -1.12 10.11 1.24
N LEU A 200 -0.04 10.26 0.47
CA LEU A 200 0.17 11.44 -0.40
C LEU A 200 -0.78 11.42 -1.59
N GLY A 201 -1.15 10.25 -2.05
CA GLY A 201 -1.96 10.02 -3.24
C GLY A 201 -1.24 9.20 -4.30
N VAL A 202 -1.74 9.28 -5.51
CA VAL A 202 -1.27 8.55 -6.68
C VAL A 202 -1.01 9.51 -7.83
N VAL A 203 0.08 9.28 -8.55
CA VAL A 203 0.30 9.81 -9.89
C VAL A 203 0.28 8.64 -10.87
N SER A 204 -0.57 8.73 -11.87
CA SER A 204 -0.67 7.76 -12.95
C SER A 204 -0.52 8.48 -14.28
N HIS A 205 0.63 8.32 -14.93
CA HIS A 205 0.81 8.88 -16.28
C HIS A 205 -0.07 8.18 -17.31
N PRO A 206 -0.22 6.84 -17.30
CA PRO A 206 -1.18 6.17 -18.18
C PRO A 206 -2.65 6.51 -17.90
N GLY A 207 -2.99 6.78 -16.63
CA GLY A 207 -4.33 7.26 -16.22
C GLY A 207 -4.54 8.76 -16.40
N ALA A 208 -3.51 9.49 -16.85
CA ALA A 208 -3.50 10.94 -17.08
C ALA A 208 -3.93 11.76 -15.85
N TYR A 209 -3.55 11.35 -14.62
CA TYR A 209 -3.92 12.08 -13.42
C TYR A 209 -2.83 12.16 -12.34
N ASP A 210 -2.90 13.22 -11.53
CA ASP A 210 -2.09 13.47 -10.33
C ASP A 210 -3.01 13.87 -9.18
N SER A 211 -3.13 13.02 -8.17
CA SER A 211 -3.93 13.26 -6.97
C SER A 211 -3.09 13.72 -5.75
N TRP A 212 -1.83 14.04 -5.92
CA TRP A 212 -1.01 14.54 -4.82
C TRP A 212 -1.51 15.92 -4.35
N PHE A 213 -1.46 16.16 -3.04
CA PHE A 213 -1.77 17.49 -2.48
C PHE A 213 -0.56 18.43 -2.48
N ILE A 214 0.41 18.20 -3.38
CA ILE A 214 1.53 19.11 -3.66
C ILE A 214 1.22 19.81 -4.98
N PRO A 215 1.13 21.16 -5.01
CA PRO A 215 0.87 21.90 -6.23
C PRO A 215 1.85 21.55 -7.35
N LEU A 216 1.35 21.40 -8.58
CA LEU A 216 2.16 20.98 -9.74
C LEU A 216 3.37 21.89 -9.97
N GLU A 217 3.25 23.19 -9.72
CA GLU A 217 4.33 24.16 -9.86
C GLU A 217 5.48 23.96 -8.85
N ARG A 218 5.21 23.31 -7.70
CA ARG A 218 6.23 23.00 -6.69
C ARG A 218 6.99 21.71 -6.95
N LEU A 219 6.34 20.78 -7.62
CA LEU A 219 6.94 19.51 -8.01
C LEU A 219 6.43 19.12 -9.41
N PRO A 220 6.93 19.78 -10.45
CA PRO A 220 6.55 19.48 -11.83
C PRO A 220 6.89 18.03 -12.19
N LYS A 221 5.96 17.37 -12.83
CA LYS A 221 6.14 16.02 -13.36
C LYS A 221 6.03 16.06 -14.88
N PRO A 222 7.04 15.57 -15.63
CA PRO A 222 6.96 15.54 -17.08
C PRO A 222 5.75 14.77 -17.57
N GLN A 223 4.91 15.38 -18.42
CA GLN A 223 3.71 14.72 -18.95
C GLN A 223 4.00 13.91 -20.22
N LYS A 224 5.12 14.16 -20.87
CA LYS A 224 5.48 13.53 -22.14
C LYS A 224 6.85 12.88 -22.04
N LYS A 225 6.85 11.57 -21.81
CA LYS A 225 8.00 10.70 -22.07
C LYS A 225 7.58 9.59 -23.03
N PRO A 226 8.48 9.13 -23.92
CA PRO A 226 8.12 8.13 -24.94
C PRO A 226 7.75 6.77 -24.32
N VAL A 227 8.42 6.36 -23.26
CA VAL A 227 8.16 5.09 -22.57
C VAL A 227 8.40 5.26 -21.08
N ARG A 228 7.47 4.73 -20.27
CA ARG A 228 7.63 4.55 -18.83
C ARG A 228 7.27 3.13 -18.48
N ASN A 229 8.25 2.35 -18.04
CA ASN A 229 8.11 0.93 -17.73
C ASN A 229 8.28 0.59 -16.25
N SER A 230 8.31 1.61 -15.38
CA SER A 230 8.58 1.43 -13.95
C SER A 230 7.46 1.97 -13.06
N VAL A 231 7.43 1.45 -11.82
CA VAL A 231 6.49 1.82 -10.77
C VAL A 231 7.26 2.14 -9.49
N MET A 232 6.90 3.23 -8.81
CA MET A 232 7.38 3.53 -7.47
C MET A 232 6.26 3.34 -6.46
N LEU A 233 6.44 2.38 -5.55
CA LEU A 233 5.56 2.13 -4.41
C LEU A 233 6.25 2.60 -3.13
N SER A 234 5.65 3.49 -2.39
CA SER A 234 6.24 4.02 -1.17
C SER A 234 5.27 4.02 0.00
N GLN A 235 5.70 3.55 1.15
CA GLN A 235 4.92 3.71 2.37
C GLN A 235 4.89 5.17 2.83
N SER A 236 5.96 5.93 2.57
CA SER A 236 6.08 7.34 2.91
C SER A 236 5.93 8.25 1.69
N GLY A 237 4.98 9.19 1.76
CA GLY A 237 4.85 10.25 0.76
C GLY A 237 6.07 11.19 0.74
N ALA A 238 6.63 11.49 1.92
CA ALA A 238 7.81 12.35 2.05
C ALA A 238 9.06 11.74 1.38
N PHE A 239 9.26 10.41 1.50
CA PHE A 239 10.31 9.72 0.77
C PHE A 239 10.17 9.93 -0.74
N MET A 240 8.98 9.73 -1.27
CA MET A 240 8.71 9.86 -2.70
C MET A 240 8.94 11.28 -3.20
N ILE A 241 8.44 12.30 -2.48
CA ILE A 241 8.65 13.71 -2.81
C ILE A 241 10.14 14.04 -2.86
N THR A 242 10.90 13.62 -1.83
CA THR A 242 12.33 13.95 -1.76
C THR A 242 13.15 13.27 -2.86
N ARG A 243 12.83 12.00 -3.20
CA ARG A 243 13.54 11.31 -4.29
C ARG A 243 13.27 11.97 -5.63
N LEU A 244 12.02 12.25 -5.95
CA LEU A 244 11.66 12.89 -7.22
C LEU A 244 12.13 14.35 -7.33
N SER A 245 12.18 15.09 -6.21
CA SER A 245 12.73 16.46 -6.21
C SER A 245 14.23 16.48 -6.48
N GLN A 246 14.98 15.53 -5.89
CA GLN A 246 16.43 15.44 -6.06
C GLN A 246 16.80 14.81 -7.40
N ASN A 247 16.01 13.87 -7.86
CA ASN A 247 16.26 13.06 -9.05
C ASN A 247 15.07 13.13 -10.02
N PRO A 248 14.85 14.29 -10.69
CA PRO A 248 13.70 14.48 -11.59
C PRO A 248 13.73 13.58 -12.83
N TRP A 249 14.85 12.91 -13.09
CA TRP A 249 15.00 11.89 -14.11
C TRP A 249 14.35 10.54 -13.72
N LEU A 250 14.12 10.31 -12.40
CA LEU A 250 13.25 9.24 -11.93
C LEU A 250 11.80 9.63 -12.23
N ASP A 251 11.25 9.09 -13.30
CA ASP A 251 9.91 9.41 -13.78
C ASP A 251 9.13 8.13 -14.09
N PRO A 252 8.68 7.40 -13.06
CA PRO A 252 7.96 6.15 -13.25
C PRO A 252 6.58 6.38 -13.88
N ALA A 253 6.02 5.33 -14.51
CA ALA A 253 4.66 5.35 -15.04
C ALA A 253 3.62 5.56 -13.95
N TYR A 254 3.86 4.97 -12.78
CA TYR A 254 2.97 5.05 -11.63
C TYR A 254 3.77 5.34 -10.36
N MET A 255 3.24 6.23 -9.53
CA MET A 255 3.78 6.59 -8.22
C MET A 255 2.65 6.50 -7.20
N LEU A 256 2.73 5.55 -6.26
CA LEU A 256 1.69 5.31 -5.28
C LEU A 256 2.23 5.40 -3.85
N ALA A 257 1.67 6.30 -3.06
CA ALA A 257 1.92 6.35 -1.63
C ALA A 257 0.92 5.48 -0.88
N LEU A 258 1.38 4.48 -0.13
CA LEU A 258 0.51 3.53 0.56
C LEU A 258 0.08 3.98 1.95
N GLY A 259 0.84 4.89 2.58
CA GLY A 259 0.55 5.38 3.93
C GLY A 259 0.48 4.25 4.95
N ASN A 260 -0.56 4.27 5.78
CA ASN A 260 -0.74 3.35 6.90
C ASN A 260 -1.14 1.92 6.49
N GLN A 261 -1.37 1.67 5.21
CA GLN A 261 -1.82 0.36 4.70
C GLN A 261 -3.05 -0.15 5.48
N THR A 262 -4.07 0.69 5.60
CA THR A 262 -5.30 0.34 6.35
C THR A 262 -6.02 -0.84 5.71
N ASP A 263 -5.98 -0.94 4.38
CA ASP A 263 -6.49 -2.06 3.58
C ASP A 263 -5.40 -2.56 2.63
N LEU A 264 -5.22 -1.91 1.47
CA LEU A 264 -4.23 -2.30 0.47
C LEU A 264 -2.80 -2.23 1.02
N THR A 265 -2.01 -3.25 0.71
CA THR A 265 -0.62 -3.40 1.15
C THR A 265 0.36 -3.37 -0.02
N HIS A 266 1.66 -3.32 0.29
CA HIS A 266 2.70 -3.49 -0.74
C HIS A 266 2.58 -4.83 -1.47
N GLY A 267 2.17 -5.89 -0.77
CA GLY A 267 1.98 -7.21 -1.37
C GLY A 267 0.86 -7.23 -2.41
N ASP A 268 -0.26 -6.56 -2.13
CA ASP A 268 -1.39 -6.44 -3.06
C ASP A 268 -1.00 -5.64 -4.31
N MET A 269 -0.36 -4.47 -4.11
CA MET A 269 0.13 -3.63 -5.21
C MET A 269 1.13 -4.36 -6.08
N LEU A 270 2.13 -5.00 -5.45
CA LEU A 270 3.12 -5.78 -6.18
C LEU A 270 2.47 -6.94 -6.94
N GLY A 271 1.50 -7.63 -6.32
CA GLY A 271 0.74 -8.69 -6.98
C GLY A 271 0.01 -8.22 -8.23
N TYR A 272 -0.58 -7.03 -8.19
CA TYR A 272 -1.24 -6.41 -9.34
C TYR A 272 -0.24 -6.01 -10.44
N PHE A 273 0.79 -5.22 -10.09
CA PHE A 273 1.76 -4.72 -11.06
C PHE A 273 2.65 -5.84 -11.65
N ALA A 274 2.85 -6.94 -10.92
CA ALA A 274 3.55 -8.12 -11.44
C ALA A 274 2.88 -8.73 -12.68
N ALA A 275 1.58 -8.56 -12.82
CA ALA A 275 0.80 -9.03 -13.95
C ALA A 275 0.56 -7.96 -15.03
N LEU A 276 0.85 -6.68 -14.73
CA LEU A 276 0.56 -5.57 -15.64
C LEU A 276 1.57 -5.55 -16.80
N PRO A 277 1.11 -5.64 -18.08
CA PRO A 277 1.98 -5.53 -19.25
C PRO A 277 2.66 -4.16 -19.31
N GLY A 278 3.88 -4.12 -19.88
CA GLY A 278 4.63 -2.88 -20.08
C GLY A 278 5.32 -2.34 -18.81
N ILE A 279 5.07 -2.93 -17.64
CA ILE A 279 5.84 -2.63 -16.42
C ILE A 279 6.93 -3.70 -16.28
N GLU A 280 8.17 -3.26 -16.11
CA GLU A 280 9.36 -4.11 -16.01
C GLU A 280 10.03 -3.98 -14.65
N THR A 281 10.00 -2.79 -14.04
CA THR A 281 10.72 -2.47 -12.82
C THR A 281 9.80 -1.89 -11.76
N LEU A 282 9.97 -2.35 -10.51
CA LEU A 282 9.30 -1.78 -9.34
C LEU A 282 10.31 -1.36 -8.28
N GLY A 283 10.32 -0.06 -7.93
CA GLY A 283 11.05 0.51 -6.80
C GLY A 283 10.13 0.61 -5.58
N ILE A 284 10.52 -0.01 -4.47
CA ILE A 284 9.63 -0.17 -3.31
C ILE A 284 10.32 0.31 -2.03
N TYR A 285 9.74 1.34 -1.39
CA TYR A 285 10.15 1.83 -0.08
C TYR A 285 9.21 1.29 1.01
N ILE A 286 9.77 0.62 2.01
CA ILE A 286 9.02 -0.03 3.09
C ILE A 286 9.51 0.44 4.45
N GLU A 287 8.59 0.78 5.35
CA GLU A 287 8.85 1.09 6.74
C GLU A 287 8.56 -0.12 7.64
N GLY A 288 7.48 -0.85 7.37
CA GLY A 288 7.11 -2.04 8.10
C GLY A 288 5.89 -2.73 7.53
N PHE A 289 5.56 -3.86 8.13
CA PHE A 289 4.41 -4.68 7.77
C PHE A 289 3.44 -4.80 8.96
N LYS A 290 2.19 -5.08 8.68
CA LYS A 290 1.26 -5.66 9.63
C LYS A 290 1.44 -7.18 9.65
N ASP A 291 0.75 -7.85 10.57
CA ASP A 291 0.86 -9.30 10.72
C ASP A 291 0.56 -10.02 9.41
N LEU A 292 1.43 -10.96 9.05
CA LEU A 292 1.42 -11.77 7.82
C LEU A 292 1.62 -11.01 6.50
N ASP A 293 1.54 -9.67 6.47
CA ASP A 293 1.72 -8.90 5.24
C ASP A 293 3.16 -9.01 4.68
N GLY A 294 4.16 -9.19 5.56
CA GLY A 294 5.55 -9.44 5.13
C GLY A 294 5.72 -10.76 4.37
N LEU A 295 5.02 -11.81 4.77
CA LEU A 295 5.03 -13.09 4.07
C LEU A 295 4.31 -12.98 2.70
N ALA A 296 3.16 -12.32 2.68
CA ALA A 296 2.43 -12.04 1.43
C ALA A 296 3.28 -11.23 0.45
N PHE A 297 3.99 -10.20 0.95
CA PHE A 297 4.92 -9.41 0.17
C PHE A 297 6.06 -10.25 -0.42
N ALA A 298 6.72 -11.09 0.37
CA ALA A 298 7.80 -11.96 -0.10
C ALA A 298 7.33 -12.94 -1.20
N LYS A 299 6.14 -13.51 -1.05
CA LYS A 299 5.50 -14.36 -2.09
C LYS A 299 5.23 -13.56 -3.37
N ALA A 300 4.75 -12.31 -3.25
CA ALA A 300 4.51 -11.42 -4.38
C ALA A 300 5.82 -11.02 -5.09
N VAL A 301 6.90 -10.73 -4.34
CA VAL A 301 8.24 -10.49 -4.90
C VAL A 301 8.68 -11.69 -5.74
N ARG A 302 8.64 -12.89 -5.17
CA ARG A 302 9.05 -14.09 -5.91
C ARG A 302 8.24 -14.29 -7.18
N LYS A 303 6.93 -14.11 -7.12
CA LYS A 303 6.07 -14.22 -8.31
C LYS A 303 6.42 -13.16 -9.36
N ALA A 304 6.66 -11.91 -8.96
CA ALA A 304 7.03 -10.83 -9.86
C ALA A 304 8.38 -11.11 -10.56
N VAL A 305 9.39 -11.55 -9.80
CA VAL A 305 10.71 -11.89 -10.34
C VAL A 305 10.62 -13.08 -11.32
N LEU A 306 9.84 -14.10 -10.99
CA LEU A 306 9.61 -15.23 -11.89
C LEU A 306 8.85 -14.82 -13.17
N ASN A 307 8.09 -13.72 -13.12
CA ASN A 307 7.46 -13.12 -14.30
C ASN A 307 8.39 -12.15 -15.05
N GLY A 308 9.69 -12.12 -14.71
CA GLY A 308 10.69 -11.30 -15.39
C GLY A 308 10.77 -9.85 -14.92
N LYS A 309 10.09 -9.47 -13.80
CA LYS A 309 10.14 -8.11 -13.27
C LYS A 309 11.39 -7.90 -12.42
N GLN A 310 11.97 -6.69 -12.48
CA GLN A 310 13.05 -6.25 -11.60
C GLN A 310 12.43 -5.58 -10.35
N ILE A 311 12.78 -6.07 -9.18
CA ILE A 311 12.24 -5.56 -7.91
C ILE A 311 13.36 -4.98 -7.08
N VAL A 312 13.37 -3.65 -6.90
CA VAL A 312 14.32 -2.92 -6.07
C VAL A 312 13.63 -2.53 -4.77
N VAL A 313 14.17 -2.91 -3.62
CA VAL A 313 13.56 -2.67 -2.32
C VAL A 313 14.51 -1.93 -1.40
N TYR A 314 14.01 -0.90 -0.74
CA TYR A 314 14.67 -0.27 0.40
C TYR A 314 13.78 -0.36 1.64
N LYS A 315 14.32 -0.91 2.74
CA LYS A 315 13.65 -0.97 4.04
C LYS A 315 14.26 0.06 4.98
N SER A 316 13.43 0.94 5.51
CA SER A 316 13.81 1.88 6.58
C SER A 316 13.87 1.21 7.96
N GLY A 317 14.25 1.99 8.99
CA GLY A 317 14.42 1.44 10.35
C GLY A 317 15.63 0.53 10.48
N ARG A 318 16.72 0.87 9.79
CA ARG A 318 17.99 0.09 9.80
C ARG A 318 18.79 0.25 11.09
N THR A 319 18.52 1.30 11.86
CA THR A 319 19.16 1.59 13.15
C THR A 319 18.14 1.61 14.27
N ALA A 320 18.58 1.43 15.53
CA ALA A 320 17.68 1.48 16.68
C ALA A 320 16.89 2.80 16.80
N PRO A 321 17.49 4.00 16.60
CA PRO A 321 16.73 5.24 16.52
C PRO A 321 15.75 5.28 15.34
N GLY A 322 16.16 4.75 14.16
CA GLY A 322 15.32 4.67 12.97
C GLY A 322 14.09 3.77 13.16
N GLN A 323 14.22 2.68 13.92
CA GLN A 323 13.08 1.80 14.26
C GLN A 323 12.02 2.54 15.11
N GLY A 324 12.47 3.35 16.09
CA GLY A 324 11.57 4.20 16.88
C GLY A 324 10.82 5.22 16.02
N GLY A 325 11.51 5.82 15.04
CA GLY A 325 10.90 6.74 14.07
C GLY A 325 9.80 6.09 13.23
N VAL A 326 10.06 4.89 12.70
CA VAL A 326 9.10 4.12 11.88
C VAL A 326 7.83 3.79 12.68
N MET A 327 7.97 3.33 13.91
CA MET A 327 6.82 3.01 14.78
C MET A 327 5.92 4.23 15.06
N GLY A 328 6.51 5.41 15.19
CA GLY A 328 5.77 6.66 15.40
C GLY A 328 5.10 7.21 14.13
N HIS A 329 5.66 6.92 12.96
CA HIS A 329 5.24 7.53 11.69
C HIS A 329 4.07 6.78 11.02
N THR A 330 4.11 5.46 10.96
CA THR A 330 3.15 4.68 10.15
C THR A 330 2.43 3.57 10.93
N ALA A 331 2.52 3.54 12.27
CA ALA A 331 1.96 2.47 13.12
C ALA A 331 2.41 1.05 12.69
N SER A 332 3.53 0.95 11.97
CA SER A 332 4.09 -0.31 11.47
C SER A 332 5.03 -0.95 12.49
N ILE A 333 5.03 -2.26 12.60
CA ILE A 333 5.98 -3.01 13.41
C ILE A 333 7.29 -3.11 12.62
N ALA A 334 8.37 -2.53 13.15
CA ALA A 334 9.70 -2.71 12.58
C ALA A 334 10.15 -4.15 12.86
N GLY A 335 9.99 -5.04 11.91
CA GLY A 335 10.53 -6.40 11.97
C GLY A 335 12.05 -6.42 11.84
N GLY A 336 12.70 -7.53 12.21
CA GLY A 336 14.14 -7.72 12.10
C GLY A 336 14.65 -7.47 10.67
N LEU A 337 15.56 -6.52 10.50
CA LEU A 337 16.09 -6.13 9.18
C LEU A 337 16.76 -7.31 8.48
N THR A 338 17.60 -8.06 9.20
CA THR A 338 18.33 -9.23 8.68
C THR A 338 17.38 -10.29 8.13
N LEU A 339 16.28 -10.57 8.85
CA LEU A 339 15.28 -11.53 8.38
C LEU A 339 14.60 -11.02 7.12
N PHE A 340 14.16 -9.75 7.11
CA PHE A 340 13.56 -9.14 5.95
C PHE A 340 14.46 -9.23 4.72
N GLU A 341 15.71 -8.75 4.83
CA GLU A 341 16.66 -8.76 3.72
C GLU A 341 16.95 -10.17 3.21
N SER A 342 17.14 -11.13 4.12
CA SER A 342 17.38 -12.52 3.74
C SER A 342 16.21 -13.10 2.94
N VAL A 343 14.98 -12.87 3.40
CA VAL A 343 13.77 -13.40 2.74
C VAL A 343 13.55 -12.76 1.38
N VAL A 344 13.67 -11.42 1.27
CA VAL A 344 13.38 -10.74 -0.01
C VAL A 344 14.49 -10.94 -1.03
N ARG A 345 15.77 -11.05 -0.61
CA ARG A 345 16.88 -11.43 -1.49
C ARG A 345 16.70 -12.85 -2.00
N HIS A 346 16.28 -13.78 -1.14
CA HIS A 346 15.96 -15.15 -1.55
C HIS A 346 14.77 -15.21 -2.51
N ALA A 347 13.81 -14.31 -2.37
CA ALA A 347 12.71 -14.15 -3.31
C ALA A 347 13.14 -13.55 -4.67
N GLY A 348 14.35 -12.99 -4.76
CA GLY A 348 14.96 -12.44 -5.97
C GLY A 348 14.95 -10.91 -6.07
N ALA A 349 14.59 -10.19 -4.99
CA ALA A 349 14.66 -8.72 -4.99
C ALA A 349 16.11 -8.22 -4.83
N ILE A 350 16.39 -7.09 -5.45
CA ILE A 350 17.58 -6.28 -5.23
C ILE A 350 17.31 -5.40 -4.00
N VAL A 351 18.14 -5.50 -2.97
CA VAL A 351 17.97 -4.72 -1.73
C VAL A 351 19.00 -3.60 -1.70
N ALA A 352 18.51 -2.37 -1.72
CA ALA A 352 19.33 -1.16 -1.58
C ALA A 352 19.74 -0.95 -0.13
N GLU A 353 20.93 -0.41 0.07
CA GLU A 353 21.52 -0.18 1.40
C GLU A 353 21.24 1.21 1.95
N ASP A 354 21.07 2.18 1.08
CA ASP A 354 20.75 3.57 1.37
C ASP A 354 19.87 4.20 0.27
N PHE A 355 19.55 5.49 0.42
CA PHE A 355 18.66 6.20 -0.51
C PHE A 355 19.30 6.40 -1.89
N ASN A 356 20.60 6.66 -1.96
CA ASN A 356 21.28 6.88 -3.23
C ASN A 356 21.37 5.57 -4.01
N SER A 357 21.77 4.49 -3.35
CA SER A 357 21.78 3.16 -3.97
C SER A 357 20.38 2.70 -4.39
N PHE A 358 19.32 3.11 -3.68
CA PHE A 358 17.95 2.84 -4.13
C PHE A 358 17.63 3.58 -5.44
N ASP A 359 17.95 4.88 -5.52
CA ASP A 359 17.68 5.69 -6.71
C ASP A 359 18.48 5.15 -7.92
N ASP A 360 19.76 4.86 -7.74
CA ASP A 360 20.64 4.35 -8.80
C ASP A 360 20.19 2.95 -9.29
N LEU A 361 19.91 2.03 -8.38
CA LEU A 361 19.46 0.68 -8.71
C LEU A 361 18.08 0.69 -9.37
N PHE A 362 17.17 1.54 -8.90
CA PHE A 362 15.85 1.68 -9.51
C PHE A 362 15.92 2.25 -10.92
N TYR A 363 16.81 3.23 -11.15
CA TYR A 363 17.05 3.79 -12.47
C TYR A 363 17.66 2.75 -13.42
N ILE A 364 18.77 2.12 -13.01
CA ILE A 364 19.48 1.14 -13.84
C ILE A 364 18.60 -0.05 -14.19
N ALA A 365 17.78 -0.51 -13.26
CA ALA A 365 16.86 -1.62 -13.50
C ALA A 365 15.71 -1.25 -14.46
N GLY A 366 15.43 0.04 -14.66
CA GLY A 366 14.39 0.56 -15.56
C GLY A 366 14.89 0.96 -16.97
N VAL A 367 16.20 0.84 -17.21
CA VAL A 367 16.84 1.12 -18.51
C VAL A 367 17.05 -0.21 -19.25
#